data_5cf6fb958251a84227bd816cb6a79c21
#
_entry.id   5cf6fb958251a84227bd816cb6a79c21
#
_cell.length_a   1.000
_cell.length_b   1.000
_cell.length_c   1.000
_cell.angle_alpha   90.00
_cell.angle_beta   90.00
_cell.angle_gamma   90.00
#
_symmetry.space_group_name_H-M   'P 1'
#
loop_
_entity.id
_entity.type
_entity.pdbx_description
1 polymer ?
#
loop_
_entity_poly.entity_id
_entity_poly.type
_entity_poly.pdbx_seq_one_letter_code
_entity_poly.pdbx_strand_id
1 'polypeptide(L)'
;FATIGNKKSAGTKLVCLDSFFNNPGVYEIDMGTPMKKIFNEIGGGYKEPVKAFQVGGPLGGVVPLSEIDNLNLDFQEFTAKGFMLGHASVVSIPKDFSMSEYIHHLFEFSAEESCGKCFPGRLGSYRGKEMFDQAKKGTAKIPLKLLNELLVTMQKGCLCALCGAIPTPIMNILKYFGDEMKNDMMKDN
;
A
#
# COMPACT_ATOMS: atom_id res chain seq x y z
N PHE A 1 29.41 6.66 0.69
CA PHE A 1 27.95 6.44 0.78
C PHE A 1 27.16 7.66 0.29
N ALA A 2 27.46 8.87 0.80
CA ALA A 2 26.75 10.10 0.43
C ALA A 2 26.94 10.57 -1.04
N THR A 3 27.86 9.98 -1.77
CA THR A 3 28.10 10.24 -3.20
C THR A 3 27.32 9.30 -4.14
N ILE A 4 26.66 8.29 -3.57
CA ILE A 4 25.80 7.35 -4.28
C ILE A 4 24.36 7.88 -4.23
N GLY A 5 23.55 7.52 -5.19
CA GLY A 5 22.15 7.95 -5.26
C GLY A 5 21.98 9.33 -5.89
N ASN A 6 20.88 10.01 -5.57
CA ASN A 6 20.60 11.35 -6.08
C ASN A 6 20.72 12.43 -4.98
N LYS A 7 20.63 13.72 -5.37
CA LYS A 7 20.83 14.86 -4.44
C LYS A 7 19.85 14.88 -3.24
N LYS A 8 18.70 14.25 -3.37
CA LYS A 8 17.63 14.29 -2.36
C LYS A 8 17.52 12.97 -1.59
N SER A 9 17.91 11.86 -2.21
CA SER A 9 17.94 10.53 -1.63
C SER A 9 19.31 9.92 -1.88
N ALA A 10 20.28 10.22 -1.03
CA ALA A 10 21.64 9.73 -1.15
C ALA A 10 21.79 8.33 -0.54
N GLY A 11 22.80 7.59 -1.03
CA GLY A 11 23.16 6.28 -0.55
C GLY A 11 22.43 5.14 -1.24
N THR A 12 22.32 4.03 -0.55
CA THR A 12 21.70 2.79 -1.01
C THR A 12 20.51 2.42 -0.13
N LYS A 13 19.69 1.50 -0.61
CA LYS A 13 18.59 0.92 0.14
C LYS A 13 18.48 -0.57 -0.12
N LEU A 14 18.18 -1.33 0.93
CA LEU A 14 17.81 -2.73 0.78
C LEU A 14 16.38 -2.83 0.25
N VAL A 15 16.22 -3.52 -0.88
CA VAL A 15 14.95 -3.82 -1.51
C VAL A 15 14.71 -5.31 -1.43
N CYS A 16 13.60 -5.71 -0.82
CA CYS A 16 13.19 -7.11 -0.75
C CYS A 16 12.17 -7.39 -1.84
N LEU A 17 12.45 -8.34 -2.73
CA LEU A 17 11.55 -8.82 -3.76
C LEU A 17 10.98 -10.17 -3.33
N ASP A 18 9.67 -10.32 -3.39
CA ASP A 18 8.94 -11.51 -2.94
C ASP A 18 9.06 -12.69 -3.91
N SER A 19 8.39 -13.80 -3.60
CA SER A 19 8.43 -15.04 -4.38
C SER A 19 7.76 -14.98 -5.75
N PHE A 20 7.02 -13.92 -6.07
CA PHE A 20 6.44 -13.68 -7.39
C PHE A 20 7.45 -13.25 -8.43
N PHE A 21 8.59 -12.70 -8.01
CA PHE A 21 9.69 -12.42 -8.93
C PHE A 21 10.43 -13.71 -9.33
N ASN A 22 11.00 -13.72 -10.53
CA ASN A 22 11.85 -14.83 -10.97
C ASN A 22 13.09 -14.96 -10.10
N ASN A 23 13.66 -13.82 -9.65
CA ASN A 23 14.78 -13.73 -8.75
C ASN A 23 14.33 -13.07 -7.43
N PRO A 24 13.70 -13.82 -6.50
CA PRO A 24 13.33 -13.28 -5.20
C PRO A 24 14.57 -13.11 -4.33
N GLY A 25 14.57 -12.12 -3.42
CA GLY A 25 15.69 -11.90 -2.52
C GLY A 25 15.78 -10.49 -1.98
N VAL A 26 16.89 -10.21 -1.31
CA VAL A 26 17.22 -8.89 -0.77
C VAL A 26 18.41 -8.33 -1.54
N TYR A 27 18.23 -7.15 -2.10
CA TYR A 27 19.21 -6.48 -2.95
C TYR A 27 19.55 -5.10 -2.40
N GLU A 28 20.85 -4.78 -2.34
CA GLU A 28 21.30 -3.42 -2.08
C GLU A 28 21.28 -2.64 -3.40
N ILE A 29 20.49 -1.58 -3.44
CA ILE A 29 20.22 -0.80 -4.65
C ILE A 29 20.52 0.68 -4.39
N ASP A 30 21.16 1.34 -5.34
CA ASP A 30 21.40 2.78 -5.29
C ASP A 30 20.06 3.55 -5.31
N MET A 31 19.93 4.52 -4.42
CA MET A 31 18.79 5.43 -4.44
C MET A 31 18.72 6.17 -5.80
N GLY A 32 17.50 6.35 -6.31
CA GLY A 32 17.27 6.92 -7.64
C GLY A 32 17.25 5.90 -8.78
N THR A 33 17.52 4.60 -8.50
CA THR A 33 17.38 3.55 -9.53
C THR A 33 15.93 3.40 -9.96
N PRO A 34 15.63 3.35 -11.29
CA PRO A 34 14.28 3.12 -11.77
C PRO A 34 13.66 1.83 -11.26
N MET A 35 12.43 1.88 -10.74
CA MET A 35 11.70 0.69 -10.26
C MET A 35 11.55 -0.37 -11.35
N LYS A 36 11.33 0.05 -12.59
CA LYS A 36 11.31 -0.84 -13.76
C LYS A 36 12.58 -1.67 -13.90
N LYS A 37 13.76 -1.04 -13.70
CA LYS A 37 15.06 -1.73 -13.75
C LYS A 37 15.17 -2.74 -12.61
N ILE A 38 14.77 -2.35 -11.40
CA ILE A 38 14.79 -3.24 -10.23
C ILE A 38 13.91 -4.47 -10.48
N PHE A 39 12.71 -4.29 -11.01
CA PHE A 39 11.74 -5.36 -11.18
C PHE A 39 12.07 -6.27 -12.36
N ASN A 40 12.46 -5.70 -13.51
CA ASN A 40 12.67 -6.48 -14.73
C ASN A 40 14.09 -7.05 -14.85
N GLU A 41 15.12 -6.29 -14.49
CA GLU A 41 16.50 -6.75 -14.67
C GLU A 41 17.01 -7.49 -13.41
N ILE A 42 16.84 -6.92 -12.22
CA ILE A 42 17.33 -7.54 -10.97
C ILE A 42 16.38 -8.65 -10.53
N GLY A 43 15.09 -8.35 -10.44
CA GLY A 43 14.03 -9.31 -10.10
C GLY A 43 13.72 -10.32 -11.19
N GLY A 44 14.21 -10.09 -12.42
CA GLY A 44 14.00 -10.97 -13.57
C GLY A 44 12.55 -11.02 -14.10
N GLY A 45 11.72 -10.01 -13.75
CA GLY A 45 10.29 -9.99 -14.07
C GLY A 45 9.47 -10.91 -13.16
N TYR A 46 8.22 -11.15 -13.54
CA TYR A 46 7.23 -11.85 -12.71
C TYR A 46 6.92 -13.24 -13.23
N LYS A 47 6.73 -14.21 -12.33
CA LYS A 47 6.31 -15.59 -12.65
C LYS A 47 4.87 -15.65 -13.10
N GLU A 48 4.02 -14.80 -12.55
CA GLU A 48 2.58 -14.75 -12.81
C GLU A 48 2.12 -13.30 -13.02
N PRO A 49 0.97 -13.06 -13.67
CA PRO A 49 0.45 -11.71 -13.86
C PRO A 49 0.16 -11.00 -12.53
N VAL A 50 0.68 -9.79 -12.38
CA VAL A 50 0.46 -8.90 -11.24
C VAL A 50 -0.29 -7.64 -11.66
N LYS A 51 -1.06 -7.03 -10.77
CA LYS A 51 -1.75 -5.76 -11.02
C LYS A 51 -1.20 -4.59 -10.21
N ALA A 52 -0.60 -4.87 -9.08
CA ALA A 52 -0.02 -3.86 -8.19
C ALA A 52 1.06 -4.45 -7.30
N PHE A 53 1.74 -3.58 -6.59
CA PHE A 53 2.72 -3.92 -5.56
C PHE A 53 2.47 -3.09 -4.32
N GLN A 54 2.49 -3.72 -3.15
CA GLN A 54 2.66 -2.98 -1.92
C GLN A 54 4.15 -2.80 -1.65
N VAL A 55 4.58 -1.55 -1.60
CA VAL A 55 5.97 -1.17 -1.39
C VAL A 55 6.12 -0.55 -0.01
N GLY A 56 7.05 -1.05 0.79
CA GLY A 56 7.39 -0.45 2.08
C GLY A 56 6.65 -1.03 3.30
N GLY A 57 6.08 -2.21 3.16
CA GLY A 57 5.34 -2.90 4.22
C GLY A 57 3.84 -2.53 4.28
N PRO A 58 3.10 -3.00 5.29
CA PRO A 58 1.65 -2.80 5.39
C PRO A 58 1.21 -1.33 5.40
N LEU A 59 2.08 -0.44 5.84
CA LEU A 59 1.85 1.02 5.87
C LEU A 59 2.33 1.72 4.60
N GLY A 60 3.00 1.01 3.71
CA GLY A 60 3.55 1.52 2.46
C GLY A 60 2.50 1.76 1.40
N GLY A 61 2.90 2.35 0.27
CA GLY A 61 1.98 2.61 -0.84
C GLY A 61 1.61 1.35 -1.62
N VAL A 62 0.36 1.27 -2.08
CA VAL A 62 -0.04 0.30 -3.11
C VAL A 62 0.13 0.97 -4.47
N VAL A 63 1.16 0.54 -5.19
CA VAL A 63 1.57 1.08 -6.48
C VAL A 63 1.00 0.20 -7.60
N PRO A 64 0.12 0.70 -8.48
CA PRO A 64 -0.36 -0.08 -9.61
C PRO A 64 0.78 -0.33 -10.61
N LEU A 65 0.71 -1.44 -11.34
CA LEU A 65 1.72 -1.81 -12.33
C LEU A 65 1.96 -0.68 -13.36
N SER A 66 0.91 0.06 -13.73
CA SER A 66 1.00 1.19 -14.68
C SER A 66 1.87 2.36 -14.20
N GLU A 67 2.10 2.49 -12.88
CA GLU A 67 2.92 3.58 -12.32
C GLU A 67 4.39 3.19 -12.11
N ILE A 68 4.72 1.89 -12.17
CA ILE A 68 6.08 1.39 -11.91
C ILE A 68 7.12 1.97 -12.87
N ASP A 69 6.76 2.10 -14.14
CA ASP A 69 7.67 2.64 -15.17
C ASP A 69 8.01 4.13 -14.95
N ASN A 70 7.21 4.82 -14.15
CA ASN A 70 7.31 6.25 -13.87
C ASN A 70 7.82 6.56 -12.45
N LEU A 71 8.38 5.57 -11.76
CA LEU A 71 8.91 5.70 -10.40
C LEU A 71 10.37 5.29 -10.34
N ASN A 72 11.15 6.06 -9.58
CA ASN A 72 12.47 5.66 -9.14
C ASN A 72 12.45 5.27 -7.66
N LEU A 73 13.42 4.51 -7.20
CA LEU A 73 13.64 4.18 -5.78
C LEU A 73 14.03 5.45 -5.03
N ASP A 74 13.04 6.29 -4.73
CA ASP A 74 13.22 7.62 -4.15
C ASP A 74 12.06 7.99 -3.23
N PHE A 75 12.37 8.44 -2.01
CA PHE A 75 11.36 8.81 -1.02
C PHE A 75 10.46 9.94 -1.48
N GLN A 76 11.03 10.92 -2.15
CA GLN A 76 10.30 12.12 -2.53
C GLN A 76 9.43 11.89 -3.77
N GLU A 77 9.90 11.08 -4.72
CA GLU A 77 9.08 10.70 -5.88
C GLU A 77 7.87 9.87 -5.46
N PHE A 78 8.08 8.88 -4.58
CA PHE A 78 6.96 8.10 -4.02
C PHE A 78 5.95 9.02 -3.33
N THR A 79 6.43 9.91 -2.45
CA THR A 79 5.57 10.86 -1.75
C THR A 79 4.84 11.81 -2.69
N ALA A 80 5.51 12.35 -3.70
CA ALA A 80 4.92 13.26 -4.69
C ALA A 80 3.79 12.61 -5.50
N LYS A 81 3.84 11.29 -5.70
CA LYS A 81 2.78 10.52 -6.36
C LYS A 81 1.72 9.97 -5.40
N GLY A 82 1.83 10.26 -4.11
CA GLY A 82 0.90 9.81 -3.07
C GLY A 82 1.15 8.38 -2.60
N PHE A 83 2.35 7.85 -2.84
CA PHE A 83 2.78 6.57 -2.31
C PHE A 83 3.77 6.76 -1.16
N MET A 84 4.08 5.67 -0.46
CA MET A 84 5.11 5.64 0.57
C MET A 84 6.10 4.53 0.25
N LEU A 85 7.40 4.88 0.17
CA LEU A 85 8.47 3.90 -0.07
C LEU A 85 8.75 3.02 1.17
N GLY A 86 8.59 3.58 2.36
CA GLY A 86 8.81 2.87 3.63
C GLY A 86 10.18 2.20 3.69
N HIS A 87 10.20 0.94 4.10
CA HIS A 87 11.43 0.14 4.15
C HIS A 87 11.77 -0.58 2.82
N ALA A 88 10.98 -0.36 1.75
CA ALA A 88 11.20 -0.86 0.39
C ALA A 88 11.13 -2.39 0.23
N SER A 89 10.43 -3.14 1.10
CA SER A 89 9.98 -4.47 0.74
C SER A 89 8.87 -4.36 -0.30
N VAL A 90 8.83 -5.30 -1.21
CA VAL A 90 7.85 -5.37 -2.29
C VAL A 90 7.04 -6.64 -2.12
N VAL A 91 5.73 -6.49 -2.00
CA VAL A 91 4.76 -7.59 -2.00
C VAL A 91 3.92 -7.46 -3.25
N SER A 92 3.99 -8.47 -4.10
CA SER A 92 3.25 -8.52 -5.36
C SER A 92 1.77 -8.83 -5.11
N ILE A 93 0.88 -8.12 -5.79
CA ILE A 93 -0.55 -8.35 -5.74
C ILE A 93 -0.97 -9.01 -7.07
N PRO A 94 -1.35 -10.31 -7.05
CA PRO A 94 -1.76 -11.02 -8.25
C PRO A 94 -2.92 -10.34 -8.98
N LYS A 95 -2.99 -10.52 -10.30
CA LYS A 95 -4.02 -9.89 -11.13
C LYS A 95 -5.44 -10.20 -10.64
N ASP A 96 -5.68 -11.43 -10.22
CA ASP A 96 -7.02 -11.91 -9.83
C ASP A 96 -7.30 -11.76 -8.32
N PHE A 97 -6.36 -11.21 -7.54
CA PHE A 97 -6.57 -11.01 -6.11
C PHE A 97 -7.55 -9.85 -5.86
N SER A 98 -8.52 -10.03 -4.96
CA SER A 98 -9.53 -9.01 -4.65
C SER A 98 -8.93 -7.83 -3.88
N MET A 99 -9.09 -6.62 -4.41
CA MET A 99 -8.66 -5.40 -3.71
C MET A 99 -9.50 -5.09 -2.48
N SER A 100 -10.74 -5.53 -2.43
CA SER A 100 -11.57 -5.42 -1.22
C SER A 100 -11.06 -6.33 -0.09
N GLU A 101 -10.61 -7.53 -0.41
CA GLU A 101 -9.96 -8.41 0.57
C GLU A 101 -8.63 -7.83 1.05
N TYR A 102 -7.90 -7.16 0.16
CA TYR A 102 -6.66 -6.50 0.54
C TYR A 102 -6.89 -5.35 1.52
N ILE A 103 -7.90 -4.50 1.29
CA ILE A 103 -8.28 -3.44 2.24
C ILE A 103 -8.74 -4.03 3.58
N HIS A 104 -9.55 -5.09 3.53
CA HIS A 104 -9.98 -5.79 4.75
C HIS A 104 -8.77 -6.25 5.56
N HIS A 105 -7.80 -6.90 4.90
CA HIS A 105 -6.56 -7.35 5.55
C HIS A 105 -5.74 -6.20 6.16
N LEU A 106 -5.64 -5.05 5.48
CA LEU A 106 -4.95 -3.88 6.01
C LEU A 106 -5.63 -3.33 7.27
N PHE A 107 -6.95 -3.29 7.31
CA PHE A 107 -7.69 -2.90 8.51
C PHE A 107 -7.58 -3.94 9.63
N GLU A 108 -7.64 -5.23 9.30
CA GLU A 108 -7.46 -6.32 10.26
C GLU A 108 -6.08 -6.26 10.91
N PHE A 109 -5.01 -6.17 10.12
CA PHE A 109 -3.66 -5.95 10.60
C PHE A 109 -3.57 -4.72 11.52
N SER A 110 -4.16 -3.59 11.09
CA SER A 110 -4.14 -2.37 11.88
C SER A 110 -4.91 -2.50 13.20
N ALA A 111 -6.01 -3.26 13.22
CA ALA A 111 -6.80 -3.50 14.42
C ALA A 111 -6.05 -4.40 15.43
N GLU A 112 -5.35 -5.42 14.94
CA GLU A 112 -4.59 -6.36 15.77
C GLU A 112 -3.32 -5.72 16.34
N GLU A 113 -2.61 -4.93 15.53
CA GLU A 113 -1.35 -4.29 15.92
C GLU A 113 -1.54 -2.93 16.63
N SER A 114 -2.75 -2.40 16.70
CA SER A 114 -3.02 -1.14 17.38
C SER A 114 -2.76 -1.23 18.87
N CYS A 115 -1.91 -0.32 19.37
CA CYS A 115 -1.67 -0.21 20.83
C CYS A 115 -2.88 0.26 21.61
N GLY A 116 -3.97 0.68 20.96
CA GLY A 116 -5.22 1.14 21.56
C GLY A 116 -5.19 2.51 22.22
N LYS A 117 -4.04 3.23 22.21
CA LYS A 117 -3.89 4.49 22.93
C LYS A 117 -4.72 5.64 22.37
N CYS A 118 -4.68 5.86 21.07
CA CYS A 118 -5.44 6.95 20.46
C CYS A 118 -6.78 6.45 19.91
N PHE A 119 -7.80 7.30 19.99
CA PHE A 119 -9.17 6.98 19.54
C PHE A 119 -9.24 6.56 18.06
N PRO A 120 -8.67 7.34 17.12
CA PRO A 120 -8.78 6.98 15.71
C PRO A 120 -8.05 5.67 15.39
N GLY A 121 -6.92 5.39 16.05
CA GLY A 121 -6.22 4.12 15.87
C GLY A 121 -7.00 2.93 16.42
N ARG A 122 -7.49 3.03 17.67
CA ARG A 122 -8.23 1.96 18.34
C ARG A 122 -9.57 1.66 17.69
N LEU A 123 -10.40 2.67 17.51
CA LEU A 123 -11.77 2.48 17.01
C LEU A 123 -11.82 2.53 15.48
N GLY A 124 -10.97 3.34 14.83
CA GLY A 124 -10.98 3.48 13.38
C GLY A 124 -10.55 2.22 12.65
N SER A 125 -9.52 1.52 13.13
CA SER A 125 -9.09 0.26 12.54
C SER A 125 -10.17 -0.83 12.68
N TYR A 126 -10.77 -0.97 13.85
CA TYR A 126 -11.89 -1.89 14.07
C TYR A 126 -13.11 -1.52 13.21
N ARG A 127 -13.44 -0.23 13.12
CA ARG A 127 -14.58 0.21 12.31
C ARG A 127 -14.36 -0.07 10.83
N GLY A 128 -13.15 0.19 10.34
CA GLY A 128 -12.78 -0.16 8.97
C GLY A 128 -12.94 -1.65 8.71
N LYS A 129 -12.36 -2.50 9.56
CA LYS A 129 -12.51 -3.97 9.48
C LYS A 129 -13.99 -4.38 9.46
N GLU A 130 -14.79 -3.89 10.39
CA GLU A 130 -16.22 -4.21 10.51
C GLU A 130 -17.00 -3.83 9.24
N MET A 131 -16.73 -2.68 8.63
CA MET A 131 -17.38 -2.26 7.38
C MET A 131 -17.13 -3.26 6.25
N PHE A 132 -15.89 -3.75 6.11
CA PHE A 132 -15.55 -4.75 5.10
C PHE A 132 -16.07 -6.15 5.47
N ASP A 133 -16.09 -6.54 6.74
CA ASP A 133 -16.73 -7.79 7.20
C ASP A 133 -18.23 -7.82 6.86
N GLN A 134 -18.95 -6.71 7.09
CA GLN A 134 -20.38 -6.62 6.80
C GLN A 134 -20.64 -6.65 5.27
N ALA A 135 -19.81 -5.97 4.49
CA ALA A 135 -19.92 -6.00 3.03
C ALA A 135 -19.63 -7.39 2.46
N LYS A 136 -18.62 -8.07 2.96
CA LYS A 136 -18.26 -9.46 2.58
C LYS A 136 -19.39 -10.46 2.89
N LYS A 137 -20.10 -10.25 4.00
CA LYS A 137 -21.28 -11.06 4.38
C LYS A 137 -22.55 -10.67 3.61
N GLY A 138 -22.51 -9.61 2.81
CA GLY A 138 -23.67 -9.09 2.09
C GLY A 138 -24.72 -8.42 2.99
N THR A 139 -24.39 -8.13 4.26
CA THR A 139 -25.31 -7.54 5.23
C THR A 139 -25.43 -6.02 5.12
N ALA A 140 -24.39 -5.36 4.60
CA ALA A 140 -24.40 -3.93 4.34
C ALA A 140 -23.42 -3.58 3.20
N LYS A 141 -23.71 -2.51 2.45
CA LYS A 141 -22.74 -1.90 1.52
C LYS A 141 -21.95 -0.81 2.23
N ILE A 142 -20.70 -0.63 1.85
CA ILE A 142 -19.80 0.37 2.42
C ILE A 142 -20.13 1.75 1.84
N PRO A 143 -20.56 2.75 2.65
CA PRO A 143 -20.74 4.12 2.18
C PRO A 143 -19.37 4.75 1.92
N LEU A 144 -19.06 5.11 0.68
CA LEU A 144 -17.77 5.67 0.30
C LEU A 144 -17.42 6.96 1.07
N LYS A 145 -18.42 7.80 1.28
CA LYS A 145 -18.24 9.03 2.08
C LYS A 145 -17.76 8.71 3.50
N LEU A 146 -18.43 7.78 4.17
CA LEU A 146 -18.08 7.39 5.54
C LEU A 146 -16.69 6.75 5.60
N LEU A 147 -16.35 5.90 4.62
CA LEU A 147 -15.01 5.31 4.53
C LEU A 147 -13.93 6.39 4.36
N ASN A 148 -14.14 7.36 3.48
CA ASN A 148 -13.20 8.47 3.29
C ASN A 148 -13.07 9.34 4.55
N GLU A 149 -14.16 9.65 5.24
CA GLU A 149 -14.13 10.39 6.51
C GLU A 149 -13.35 9.63 7.59
N LEU A 150 -13.53 8.31 7.66
CA LEU A 150 -12.78 7.44 8.56
C LEU A 150 -11.27 7.49 8.26
N LEU A 151 -10.90 7.32 6.98
CA LEU A 151 -9.49 7.35 6.55
C LEU A 151 -8.84 8.70 6.85
N VAL A 152 -9.51 9.81 6.56
CA VAL A 152 -9.01 11.16 6.87
C VAL A 152 -8.87 11.37 8.38
N THR A 153 -9.83 10.88 9.17
CA THR A 153 -9.79 10.96 10.64
C THR A 153 -8.60 10.17 11.20
N MET A 154 -8.35 8.97 10.69
CA MET A 154 -7.19 8.17 11.09
C MET A 154 -5.88 8.86 10.70
N GLN A 155 -5.76 9.34 9.45
CA GLN A 155 -4.55 9.99 8.96
C GLN A 155 -4.16 11.23 9.77
N LYS A 156 -5.16 12.04 10.20
CA LYS A 156 -4.92 13.30 10.90
C LYS A 156 -4.92 13.16 12.43
N GLY A 157 -5.64 12.20 12.97
CA GLY A 157 -5.90 12.10 14.40
C GLY A 157 -5.11 11.01 15.13
N CYS A 158 -4.46 10.09 14.43
CA CYS A 158 -3.62 9.08 15.07
C CYS A 158 -2.33 9.67 15.60
N LEU A 159 -1.90 9.21 16.79
CA LEU A 159 -0.68 9.70 17.46
C LEU A 159 0.61 9.07 16.91
N CYS A 160 0.52 8.02 16.13
CA CYS A 160 1.68 7.29 15.60
C CYS A 160 1.49 6.92 14.13
N ALA A 161 2.59 6.55 13.47
CA ALA A 161 2.59 6.19 12.07
C ALA A 161 1.82 4.89 11.79
N LEU A 162 1.68 3.94 12.73
CA LEU A 162 0.96 2.69 12.46
C LEU A 162 -0.45 2.97 11.91
N CYS A 163 -1.33 3.48 12.74
CA CYS A 163 -2.71 3.71 12.32
C CYS A 163 -2.88 4.99 11.47
N GLY A 164 -1.95 5.95 11.56
CA GLY A 164 -1.98 7.17 10.75
C GLY A 164 -1.54 6.98 9.31
N ALA A 165 -0.75 5.94 9.00
CA ALA A 165 -0.30 5.64 7.64
C ALA A 165 -1.14 4.58 6.92
N ILE A 166 -1.89 3.74 7.62
CA ILE A 166 -2.82 2.76 7.01
C ILE A 166 -3.77 3.37 5.96
N PRO A 167 -4.28 4.60 6.11
CA PRO A 167 -5.07 5.23 5.07
C PRO A 167 -4.36 5.34 3.71
N THR A 168 -3.03 5.47 3.67
CA THR A 168 -2.28 5.66 2.43
C THR A 168 -2.49 4.51 1.43
N PRO A 169 -2.16 3.24 1.75
CA PRO A 169 -2.39 2.14 0.83
C PRO A 169 -3.88 1.96 0.49
N ILE A 170 -4.79 2.19 1.42
CA ILE A 170 -6.23 2.08 1.18
C ILE A 170 -6.69 3.16 0.19
N MET A 171 -6.27 4.41 0.36
CA MET A 171 -6.57 5.50 -0.58
C MET A 171 -5.97 5.23 -1.97
N ASN A 172 -4.77 4.64 -2.05
CA ASN A 172 -4.20 4.22 -3.33
C ASN A 172 -5.10 3.16 -4.01
N ILE A 173 -5.56 2.15 -3.26
CA ILE A 173 -6.47 1.12 -3.80
C ILE A 173 -7.77 1.75 -4.28
N LEU A 174 -8.39 2.60 -3.49
CA LEU A 174 -9.64 3.29 -3.87
C LEU A 174 -9.46 4.14 -5.14
N LYS A 175 -8.31 4.81 -5.28
CA LYS A 175 -8.00 5.65 -6.45
C LYS A 175 -7.82 4.84 -7.74
N TYR A 176 -7.08 3.74 -7.68
CA TYR A 176 -6.67 2.99 -8.88
C TYR A 176 -7.53 1.77 -9.18
N PHE A 177 -8.20 1.22 -8.18
CA PHE A 177 -8.97 -0.02 -8.25
C PHE A 177 -10.39 0.11 -7.68
N GLY A 178 -10.85 1.34 -7.42
CA GLY A 178 -12.18 1.58 -6.84
C GLY A 178 -13.32 1.00 -7.67
N ASP A 179 -13.17 0.94 -8.99
CA ASP A 179 -14.20 0.40 -9.88
C ASP A 179 -14.42 -1.11 -9.70
N GLU A 180 -13.40 -1.87 -9.27
CA GLU A 180 -13.55 -3.29 -8.92
C GLU A 180 -14.54 -3.52 -7.77
N MET A 181 -14.74 -2.52 -6.92
CA MET A 181 -15.50 -2.65 -5.67
C MET A 181 -16.86 -1.95 -5.72
N LYS A 182 -17.09 -1.02 -6.68
CA LYS A 182 -18.29 -0.16 -6.71
C LYS A 182 -19.59 -0.94 -6.85
N ASN A 183 -19.60 -2.01 -7.64
CA ASN A 183 -20.85 -2.70 -7.95
C ASN A 183 -21.33 -3.63 -6.84
N ASP A 184 -20.40 -4.32 -6.17
CA ASP A 184 -20.71 -5.40 -5.25
C ASP A 184 -20.67 -4.99 -3.78
N MET A 185 -19.75 -4.13 -3.38
CA MET A 185 -19.46 -3.84 -1.98
C MET A 185 -19.66 -2.38 -1.55
N MET A 186 -19.66 -1.42 -2.48
CA MET A 186 -19.71 0.01 -2.16
C MET A 186 -21.01 0.66 -2.66
N LYS A 187 -21.38 1.76 -2.02
CA LYS A 187 -22.46 2.65 -2.47
C LYS A 187 -21.99 4.10 -2.43
N ASP A 188 -22.37 4.85 -3.47
CA ASP A 188 -22.24 6.30 -3.46
C ASP A 188 -23.38 6.87 -2.61
N ASN A 189 -23.06 7.68 -1.63
CA ASN A 189 -24.02 8.45 -0.84
C ASN A 189 -23.70 9.92 -0.94
#